data_74c2cc658025a2fb0e5638107a683ed3
#
_entry.id   74c2cc658025a2fb0e5638107a683ed3
#
_cell.length_a   1.000
_cell.length_b   1.000
_cell.length_c   1.000
_cell.angle_alpha   90.00
_cell.angle_beta   90.00
_cell.angle_gamma   90.00
#
_symmetry.space_group_name_H-M   'P 1'
#
loop_
_entity.id
_entity.type
_entity.pdbx_description
1 polymer ?
#
loop_
_entity_poly.entity_id
_entity_poly.type
_entity_poly.pdbx_seq_one_letter_code
_entity_poly.pdbx_strand_id
1 'polypeptide(L)'
;MYKLYLLDDEPFILEGLKYIIDWEEYGFDVVGTSSNGEDGFNFIKNEDVDLIITDIMMPKMTGLELISNLKKINHNAKFIVLSAFQEFQYAKEAISMGAENYLTKPIDEDELIQTIEGVKKKIEKIKLEKVDTKIFKNDLILKLICNKNNDGVLDRLRLEGVNLNYKNLCVVILEFAEGGNINNNILNHIDNLNYEYCVNLQNQILIIMDKESINKDALRNLKDDLSSITNEQIYISRGKYVDSIDNLNCSYQSAKDIHEYKLVYPNISWIREYKEKSYNLENIDYIDFDHLKKLLLNKDNKESLNYIESIFSKLKKDENLTVKQIKTKSIEVFLNVYNYFNDSKIIKGLDLYLEKVINSVNLDQIQIELNNMIKHRQSKLEETDDSISPIILKLLRNIEKNYSKDLNLKEISETYNINSIYLGQLFQKETGILFSDYLNNFRVNKAKNLLVETSLKAAEIGELVGYANKNYFYRKFKDIVGITPSEWRKINL
;
A
#
# COMPACT_ATOMS: atom_id res chain seq x y z
N MET A 1 -1.01 -31.39 -7.72
CA MET A 1 -0.99 -32.88 -7.67
C MET A 1 -0.53 -33.30 -6.30
N TYR A 2 -0.99 -34.47 -5.81
CA TYR A 2 -0.60 -35.04 -4.50
C TYR A 2 0.66 -35.87 -4.68
N LYS A 3 1.61 -35.75 -3.74
CA LYS A 3 2.88 -36.50 -3.80
C LYS A 3 2.69 -37.92 -3.33
N LEU A 4 3.00 -38.87 -4.17
CA LEU A 4 2.94 -40.31 -3.91
C LEU A 4 4.34 -40.92 -3.79
N TYR A 5 4.54 -41.78 -2.79
CA TYR A 5 5.77 -42.54 -2.63
C TYR A 5 5.49 -44.05 -2.61
N LEU A 6 6.26 -44.82 -3.38
CA LEU A 6 6.06 -46.25 -3.52
C LEU A 6 7.18 -47.04 -2.88
N LEU A 7 6.85 -48.08 -2.12
CA LEU A 7 7.82 -48.97 -1.46
C LEU A 7 7.46 -50.44 -1.69
N ASP A 8 8.40 -51.19 -2.21
CA ASP A 8 8.33 -52.65 -2.36
C ASP A 8 9.73 -53.21 -2.56
N ASP A 9 10.11 -54.32 -1.94
CA ASP A 9 11.42 -54.88 -2.06
C ASP A 9 11.61 -55.64 -3.39
N GLU A 10 10.54 -55.95 -4.10
CA GLU A 10 10.52 -56.55 -5.42
C GLU A 10 10.60 -55.48 -6.54
N PRO A 11 11.72 -55.38 -7.28
CA PRO A 11 11.86 -54.34 -8.33
C PRO A 11 10.77 -54.40 -9.41
N PHE A 12 10.32 -55.62 -9.74
CA PHE A 12 9.24 -55.82 -10.75
C PHE A 12 7.92 -55.24 -10.30
N ILE A 13 7.61 -55.32 -8.99
CA ILE A 13 6.38 -54.75 -8.42
C ILE A 13 6.46 -53.23 -8.41
N LEU A 14 7.63 -52.65 -8.02
CA LEU A 14 7.82 -51.20 -8.08
C LEU A 14 7.68 -50.64 -9.50
N GLU A 15 8.27 -51.32 -10.49
CA GLU A 15 8.13 -50.90 -11.89
C GLU A 15 6.68 -51.11 -12.36
N GLY A 16 6.03 -52.22 -11.98
CA GLY A 16 4.60 -52.44 -12.27
C GLY A 16 3.72 -51.34 -11.69
N LEU A 17 3.92 -50.98 -10.42
CA LEU A 17 3.16 -49.93 -9.72
C LEU A 17 3.29 -48.56 -10.37
N LYS A 18 4.48 -48.23 -10.91
CA LYS A 18 4.66 -46.94 -11.62
C LYS A 18 3.77 -46.81 -12.85
N TYR A 19 3.46 -47.93 -13.50
CA TYR A 19 2.78 -47.93 -14.81
C TYR A 19 1.43 -48.67 -14.81
N ILE A 20 0.95 -49.14 -13.63
CA ILE A 20 -0.32 -49.90 -13.52
C ILE A 20 -1.51 -49.01 -13.87
N ILE A 21 -1.40 -47.72 -13.58
CA ILE A 21 -2.38 -46.69 -13.94
C ILE A 21 -1.63 -45.40 -14.31
N ASP A 22 -2.32 -44.44 -14.95
CA ASP A 22 -1.82 -43.08 -15.12
C ASP A 22 -2.05 -42.27 -13.85
N TRP A 23 -1.04 -42.21 -12.95
CA TRP A 23 -1.14 -41.55 -11.67
C TRP A 23 -1.51 -40.07 -11.79
N GLU A 24 -1.06 -39.38 -12.87
CA GLU A 24 -1.36 -37.98 -13.11
C GLU A 24 -2.86 -37.76 -13.37
N GLU A 25 -3.51 -38.66 -14.09
CA GLU A 25 -4.95 -38.64 -14.35
C GLU A 25 -5.75 -38.66 -13.02
N TYR A 26 -5.29 -39.46 -12.06
CA TYR A 26 -5.89 -39.52 -10.72
C TYR A 26 -5.42 -38.42 -9.77
N GLY A 27 -4.51 -37.52 -10.21
CA GLY A 27 -4.03 -36.34 -9.48
C GLY A 27 -2.89 -36.63 -8.53
N PHE A 28 -2.15 -37.71 -8.73
CA PHE A 28 -0.95 -38.06 -7.97
C PHE A 28 0.32 -37.92 -8.82
N ASP A 29 1.42 -37.51 -8.18
CA ASP A 29 2.77 -37.47 -8.75
C ASP A 29 3.68 -38.42 -7.96
N VAL A 30 4.30 -39.40 -8.63
CA VAL A 30 5.21 -40.35 -8.00
C VAL A 30 6.56 -39.69 -7.79
N VAL A 31 6.76 -39.11 -6.59
CA VAL A 31 7.97 -38.35 -6.24
C VAL A 31 9.18 -39.23 -5.88
N GLY A 32 8.98 -40.51 -5.68
CA GLY A 32 10.08 -41.43 -5.43
C GLY A 32 9.64 -42.86 -5.11
N THR A 33 10.63 -43.75 -5.11
CA THR A 33 10.45 -45.17 -4.78
C THR A 33 11.61 -45.69 -3.94
N SER A 34 11.38 -46.69 -3.10
CA SER A 34 12.42 -47.38 -2.32
C SER A 34 12.16 -48.88 -2.26
N SER A 35 13.24 -49.68 -2.19
CA SER A 35 13.20 -51.15 -2.06
C SER A 35 13.29 -51.60 -0.59
N ASN A 36 13.22 -50.71 0.37
CA ASN A 36 13.21 -51.01 1.80
C ASN A 36 12.64 -49.82 2.62
N GLY A 37 12.13 -50.13 3.80
CA GLY A 37 11.51 -49.13 4.64
C GLY A 37 12.47 -48.09 5.24
N GLU A 38 13.76 -48.42 5.46
CA GLU A 38 14.73 -47.48 6.03
C GLU A 38 15.07 -46.35 5.06
N ASP A 39 15.35 -46.66 3.79
CA ASP A 39 15.62 -45.68 2.77
C ASP A 39 14.37 -44.82 2.50
N GLY A 40 13.19 -45.46 2.48
CA GLY A 40 11.90 -44.76 2.38
C GLY A 40 11.67 -43.79 3.55
N PHE A 41 11.90 -44.22 4.79
CA PHE A 41 11.77 -43.35 5.97
C PHE A 41 12.72 -42.14 5.88
N ASN A 42 13.98 -42.38 5.49
CA ASN A 42 14.95 -41.31 5.37
C ASN A 42 14.61 -40.25 4.33
N PHE A 43 13.94 -40.63 3.26
CA PHE A 43 13.41 -39.69 2.27
C PHE A 43 12.16 -38.98 2.80
N ILE A 44 11.15 -39.74 3.22
CA ILE A 44 9.81 -39.22 3.55
C ILE A 44 9.83 -38.29 4.75
N LYS A 45 10.68 -38.56 5.77
CA LYS A 45 10.74 -37.71 6.98
C LYS A 45 11.07 -36.23 6.72
N ASN A 46 11.72 -35.94 5.58
CA ASN A 46 12.15 -34.58 5.20
C ASN A 46 11.31 -34.01 4.05
N GLU A 47 10.37 -34.79 3.50
CA GLU A 47 9.55 -34.42 2.35
C GLU A 47 8.06 -34.43 2.71
N ASP A 48 7.30 -33.53 2.08
CA ASP A 48 5.84 -33.46 2.26
C ASP A 48 5.16 -34.45 1.30
N VAL A 49 5.07 -35.72 1.71
CA VAL A 49 4.43 -36.79 0.97
C VAL A 49 2.96 -36.92 1.42
N ASP A 50 2.01 -37.01 0.47
CA ASP A 50 0.58 -37.08 0.76
C ASP A 50 0.09 -38.54 0.90
N LEU A 51 0.62 -39.44 0.07
CA LEU A 51 0.24 -40.86 0.03
C LEU A 51 1.47 -41.75 -0.06
N ILE A 52 1.48 -42.81 0.72
CA ILE A 52 2.53 -43.84 0.72
C ILE A 52 1.85 -45.16 0.41
N ILE A 53 2.31 -45.90 -0.61
CA ILE A 53 1.94 -47.29 -0.89
C ILE A 53 3.16 -48.15 -0.57
N THR A 54 3.01 -49.04 0.39
CA THR A 54 4.13 -49.84 0.90
C THR A 54 3.81 -51.30 1.02
N ASP A 55 4.76 -52.14 0.64
CA ASP A 55 4.70 -53.56 1.01
C ASP A 55 4.86 -53.72 2.53
N ILE A 56 4.31 -54.78 3.10
CA ILE A 56 4.44 -55.11 4.50
C ILE A 56 5.83 -55.62 4.81
N MET A 57 6.29 -56.60 4.03
CA MET A 57 7.51 -57.36 4.33
C MET A 57 8.67 -56.84 3.47
N MET A 58 9.44 -55.96 4.01
CA MET A 58 10.63 -55.41 3.36
C MET A 58 11.88 -55.55 4.21
N PRO A 59 13.07 -55.66 3.62
CA PRO A 59 14.33 -55.74 4.36
C PRO A 59 14.62 -54.42 5.14
N LYS A 60 15.44 -54.55 6.18
CA LYS A 60 15.86 -53.46 7.08
C LYS A 60 14.76 -52.89 7.96
N MET A 61 13.63 -52.50 7.38
CA MET A 61 12.48 -51.94 8.07
C MET A 61 11.22 -52.37 7.30
N THR A 62 10.27 -52.97 8.02
CA THR A 62 8.98 -53.39 7.49
C THR A 62 8.07 -52.20 7.19
N GLY A 63 7.04 -52.37 6.33
CA GLY A 63 6.04 -51.34 6.10
C GLY A 63 5.28 -50.95 7.38
N LEU A 64 5.02 -51.86 8.28
CA LEU A 64 4.39 -51.55 9.56
C LEU A 64 5.29 -50.69 10.50
N GLU A 65 6.60 -51.03 10.55
CA GLU A 65 7.56 -50.21 11.29
C GLU A 65 7.71 -48.81 10.66
N LEU A 66 7.70 -48.73 9.35
CA LEU A 66 7.70 -47.45 8.63
C LEU A 66 6.50 -46.57 9.02
N ILE A 67 5.28 -47.12 9.00
CA ILE A 67 4.06 -46.43 9.40
C ILE A 67 4.18 -45.96 10.85
N SER A 68 4.64 -46.85 11.77
CA SER A 68 4.82 -46.52 13.17
C SER A 68 5.82 -45.36 13.38
N ASN A 69 6.95 -45.40 12.69
CA ASN A 69 7.99 -44.37 12.81
C ASN A 69 7.58 -43.01 12.23
N LEU A 70 6.89 -43.01 11.10
CA LEU A 70 6.34 -41.77 10.52
C LEU A 70 5.26 -41.14 11.41
N LYS A 71 4.44 -41.96 12.04
CA LYS A 71 3.45 -41.48 13.03
C LYS A 71 4.07 -40.88 14.27
N LYS A 72 5.18 -41.47 14.80
CA LYS A 72 5.92 -40.90 15.95
C LYS A 72 6.41 -39.47 15.69
N ILE A 73 6.74 -39.14 14.44
CA ILE A 73 7.14 -37.80 14.04
C ILE A 73 5.98 -36.93 13.53
N ASN A 74 4.74 -37.38 13.72
CA ASN A 74 3.51 -36.70 13.27
C ASN A 74 3.48 -36.42 11.77
N HIS A 75 4.03 -37.31 10.92
CA HIS A 75 3.94 -37.18 9.48
C HIS A 75 2.49 -37.36 9.00
N ASN A 76 2.01 -36.48 8.09
CA ASN A 76 0.60 -36.41 7.69
C ASN A 76 0.21 -37.34 6.52
N ALA A 77 1.15 -38.12 5.97
CA ALA A 77 0.88 -39.01 4.87
C ALA A 77 -0.22 -40.04 5.19
N LYS A 78 -1.00 -40.36 4.18
CA LYS A 78 -1.92 -41.50 4.19
C LYS A 78 -1.18 -42.76 3.73
N PHE A 79 -1.62 -43.91 4.20
CA PHE A 79 -0.95 -45.20 3.93
C PHE A 79 -1.90 -46.17 3.27
N ILE A 80 -1.45 -46.84 2.20
CA ILE A 80 -2.03 -48.04 1.63
C ILE A 80 -0.97 -49.13 1.74
N VAL A 81 -1.36 -50.30 2.18
CA VAL A 81 -0.46 -51.42 2.40
C VAL A 81 -0.69 -52.50 1.36
N LEU A 82 0.40 -53.00 0.77
CA LEU A 82 0.37 -54.15 -0.13
C LEU A 82 0.65 -55.42 0.69
N SER A 83 -0.09 -56.51 0.44
CA SER A 83 -0.01 -57.73 1.22
C SER A 83 -0.13 -58.96 0.34
N ALA A 84 0.66 -59.99 0.57
CA ALA A 84 0.43 -61.32 -0.03
C ALA A 84 -0.82 -61.98 0.57
N PHE A 85 -1.51 -62.84 -0.20
CA PHE A 85 -2.76 -63.50 0.18
C PHE A 85 -2.71 -64.21 1.55
N GLN A 86 -1.56 -64.63 2.02
CA GLN A 86 -1.37 -65.35 3.29
C GLN A 86 -1.13 -64.45 4.52
N GLU A 87 -1.09 -63.13 4.37
CA GLU A 87 -0.67 -62.18 5.43
C GLU A 87 -1.84 -61.35 5.97
N PHE A 88 -3.04 -61.87 6.00
CA PHE A 88 -4.25 -61.20 6.50
C PHE A 88 -4.13 -60.58 7.90
N GLN A 89 -3.32 -61.18 8.79
CA GLN A 89 -3.13 -60.68 10.15
C GLN A 89 -2.37 -59.33 10.11
N TYR A 90 -1.33 -59.19 9.27
CA TYR A 90 -0.57 -57.96 9.13
C TYR A 90 -1.37 -56.85 8.48
N ALA A 91 -2.23 -57.20 7.53
CA ALA A 91 -3.16 -56.23 6.91
C ALA A 91 -4.12 -55.67 7.97
N LYS A 92 -4.65 -56.51 8.90
CA LYS A 92 -5.47 -56.07 10.01
C LYS A 92 -4.71 -55.17 10.99
N GLU A 93 -3.43 -55.49 11.25
CA GLU A 93 -2.55 -54.67 12.09
C GLU A 93 -2.28 -53.31 11.45
N ALA A 94 -2.00 -53.25 10.12
CA ALA A 94 -1.82 -51.99 9.39
C ALA A 94 -3.04 -51.06 9.50
N ILE A 95 -4.25 -51.61 9.35
CA ILE A 95 -5.51 -50.85 9.51
C ILE A 95 -5.64 -50.34 10.96
N SER A 96 -5.32 -51.19 11.98
CA SER A 96 -5.33 -50.73 13.38
C SER A 96 -4.31 -49.64 13.66
N MET A 97 -3.20 -49.62 12.93
CA MET A 97 -2.19 -48.56 12.94
C MET A 97 -2.60 -47.35 12.10
N GLY A 98 -3.74 -47.39 11.43
CA GLY A 98 -4.33 -46.30 10.67
C GLY A 98 -3.87 -46.22 9.21
N ALA A 99 -3.56 -47.34 8.58
CA ALA A 99 -3.56 -47.42 7.12
C ALA A 99 -5.00 -47.23 6.60
N GLU A 100 -5.15 -46.57 5.48
CA GLU A 100 -6.46 -46.23 4.91
C GLU A 100 -7.12 -47.46 4.24
N ASN A 101 -6.29 -48.31 3.64
CA ASN A 101 -6.70 -49.59 3.04
C ASN A 101 -5.50 -50.52 2.89
N TYR A 102 -5.77 -51.77 2.52
CA TYR A 102 -4.78 -52.72 2.07
C TYR A 102 -5.20 -53.31 0.73
N LEU A 103 -4.26 -53.70 -0.12
CA LEU A 103 -4.44 -54.31 -1.42
C LEU A 103 -3.70 -55.64 -1.45
N THR A 104 -4.32 -56.66 -2.02
CA THR A 104 -3.68 -57.99 -2.14
C THR A 104 -2.88 -58.11 -3.44
N LYS A 105 -1.69 -58.74 -3.35
CA LYS A 105 -0.89 -59.06 -4.52
C LYS A 105 -1.43 -60.38 -5.16
N PRO A 106 -1.62 -60.47 -6.51
CA PRO A 106 -1.35 -59.44 -7.49
C PRO A 106 -2.36 -58.30 -7.43
N ILE A 107 -1.90 -57.06 -7.64
CA ILE A 107 -2.71 -55.84 -7.47
C ILE A 107 -3.70 -55.77 -8.65
N ASP A 108 -4.97 -55.71 -8.32
CA ASP A 108 -6.03 -55.45 -9.27
C ASP A 108 -6.15 -53.95 -9.54
N GLU A 109 -6.19 -53.55 -10.82
CA GLU A 109 -6.21 -52.17 -11.27
C GLU A 109 -7.45 -51.43 -10.77
N ASP A 110 -8.65 -52.08 -10.89
CA ASP A 110 -9.92 -51.48 -10.50
C ASP A 110 -9.98 -51.26 -8.97
N GLU A 111 -9.46 -52.23 -8.17
CA GLU A 111 -9.38 -52.12 -6.72
C GLU A 111 -8.41 -51.00 -6.28
N LEU A 112 -7.28 -50.88 -6.96
CA LEU A 112 -6.31 -49.79 -6.75
C LEU A 112 -6.98 -48.43 -7.03
N ILE A 113 -7.61 -48.24 -8.17
CA ILE A 113 -8.28 -47.00 -8.56
C ILE A 113 -9.33 -46.61 -7.51
N GLN A 114 -10.21 -47.51 -7.11
CA GLN A 114 -11.21 -47.23 -6.08
C GLN A 114 -10.59 -46.82 -4.76
N THR A 115 -9.49 -47.45 -4.38
CA THR A 115 -8.79 -47.19 -3.13
C THR A 115 -8.14 -45.80 -3.15
N ILE A 116 -7.41 -45.43 -4.23
CA ILE A 116 -6.77 -44.13 -4.33
C ILE A 116 -7.78 -42.99 -4.44
N GLU A 117 -8.89 -43.16 -5.13
CA GLU A 117 -9.98 -42.17 -5.18
C GLU A 117 -10.56 -41.93 -3.77
N GLY A 118 -10.75 -42.99 -3.00
CA GLY A 118 -11.22 -42.90 -1.63
C GLY A 118 -10.24 -42.16 -0.72
N VAL A 119 -8.95 -42.45 -0.86
CA VAL A 119 -7.88 -41.77 -0.10
C VAL A 119 -7.74 -40.33 -0.54
N LYS A 120 -7.81 -40.03 -1.85
CA LYS A 120 -7.78 -38.68 -2.38
C LYS A 120 -8.88 -37.80 -1.78
N LYS A 121 -10.12 -38.26 -1.73
CA LYS A 121 -11.24 -37.56 -1.09
C LYS A 121 -10.95 -37.24 0.38
N LYS A 122 -10.31 -38.18 1.10
CA LYS A 122 -9.91 -37.94 2.51
C LYS A 122 -8.80 -36.89 2.65
N ILE A 123 -7.79 -36.94 1.76
CA ILE A 123 -6.72 -35.94 1.72
C ILE A 123 -7.30 -34.55 1.40
N GLU A 124 -8.17 -34.46 0.41
CA GLU A 124 -8.87 -33.22 0.04
C GLU A 124 -9.67 -32.65 1.21
N LYS A 125 -10.47 -33.50 1.85
CA LYS A 125 -11.27 -33.08 3.02
C LYS A 125 -10.41 -32.53 4.15
N ILE A 126 -9.31 -33.21 4.51
CA ILE A 126 -8.39 -32.75 5.56
C ILE A 126 -7.72 -31.42 5.17
N LYS A 127 -7.31 -31.28 3.89
CA LYS A 127 -6.73 -30.01 3.41
C LYS A 127 -7.75 -28.88 3.43
N LEU A 128 -9.01 -29.12 3.02
CA LEU A 128 -10.09 -28.14 3.10
C LEU A 128 -10.37 -27.74 4.55
N GLU A 129 -10.52 -28.70 5.48
CA GLU A 129 -10.75 -28.42 6.90
C GLU A 129 -9.59 -27.57 7.50
N LYS A 130 -8.34 -27.88 7.15
CA LYS A 130 -7.19 -27.07 7.57
C LYS A 130 -7.23 -25.64 7.00
N VAL A 131 -7.64 -25.49 5.74
CA VAL A 131 -7.78 -24.17 5.10
C VAL A 131 -8.91 -23.38 5.76
N ASP A 132 -10.06 -24.00 5.98
CA ASP A 132 -11.20 -23.36 6.66
C ASP A 132 -10.85 -22.92 8.07
N THR A 133 -10.16 -23.77 8.84
CA THR A 133 -9.67 -23.43 10.18
C THR A 133 -8.68 -22.27 10.14
N LYS A 134 -7.75 -22.27 9.19
CA LYS A 134 -6.76 -21.18 9.04
C LYS A 134 -7.42 -19.85 8.66
N ILE A 135 -8.40 -19.88 7.75
CA ILE A 135 -9.19 -18.70 7.37
C ILE A 135 -10.00 -18.19 8.56
N PHE A 136 -10.65 -19.08 9.30
CA PHE A 136 -11.44 -18.73 10.48
C PHE A 136 -10.56 -18.12 11.59
N LYS A 137 -9.40 -18.72 11.87
CA LYS A 137 -8.42 -18.18 12.83
C LYS A 137 -7.94 -16.78 12.40
N ASN A 138 -7.62 -16.61 11.12
CA ASN A 138 -7.22 -15.30 10.56
C ASN A 138 -8.29 -14.23 10.79
N ASP A 139 -9.56 -14.53 10.53
CA ASP A 139 -10.68 -13.60 10.74
C ASP A 139 -10.85 -13.24 12.23
N LEU A 140 -10.72 -14.22 13.14
CA LEU A 140 -10.80 -13.98 14.58
C LEU A 140 -9.66 -13.09 15.09
N ILE A 141 -8.41 -13.34 14.67
CA ILE A 141 -7.26 -12.51 15.05
C ILE A 141 -7.42 -11.10 14.48
N LEU A 142 -7.86 -10.96 13.24
CA LEU A 142 -8.12 -9.66 12.63
C LEU A 142 -9.20 -8.88 13.39
N LYS A 143 -10.28 -9.53 13.80
CA LYS A 143 -11.32 -8.93 14.65
C LYS A 143 -10.77 -8.49 16.00
N LEU A 144 -9.94 -9.33 16.63
CA LEU A 144 -9.29 -9.01 17.90
C LEU A 144 -8.42 -7.76 17.83
N ILE A 145 -7.64 -7.62 16.75
CA ILE A 145 -6.74 -6.48 16.52
C ILE A 145 -7.53 -5.21 16.15
N CYS A 146 -8.55 -5.33 15.31
CA CYS A 146 -9.23 -4.16 14.72
C CYS A 146 -10.38 -3.63 15.58
N ASN A 147 -11.03 -4.46 16.39
CA ASN A 147 -12.21 -4.08 17.15
C ASN A 147 -11.86 -3.60 18.57
N LYS A 148 -12.72 -2.73 19.11
CA LYS A 148 -12.64 -2.28 20.52
C LYS A 148 -13.41 -3.18 21.48
N ASN A 149 -14.34 -3.99 20.97
CA ASN A 149 -15.12 -4.94 21.76
C ASN A 149 -14.86 -6.36 21.24
N ASN A 150 -14.29 -7.20 22.10
CA ASN A 150 -13.81 -8.52 21.78
C ASN A 150 -14.67 -9.63 22.42
N ASP A 151 -15.93 -9.34 22.77
CA ASP A 151 -16.85 -10.29 23.41
C ASP A 151 -16.94 -11.60 22.61
N GLY A 152 -16.56 -12.70 23.23
CA GLY A 152 -16.59 -14.04 22.67
C GLY A 152 -15.51 -14.36 21.60
N VAL A 153 -14.72 -13.40 21.14
CA VAL A 153 -13.61 -13.65 20.19
C VAL A 153 -12.48 -14.41 20.86
N LEU A 154 -12.12 -14.04 22.08
CA LEU A 154 -11.07 -14.68 22.86
C LEU A 154 -11.39 -16.13 23.19
N ASP A 155 -12.64 -16.43 23.57
CA ASP A 155 -13.04 -17.80 23.90
C ASP A 155 -12.97 -18.71 22.66
N ARG A 156 -13.36 -18.19 21.50
CA ARG A 156 -13.24 -18.92 20.23
C ARG A 156 -11.77 -19.14 19.84
N LEU A 157 -10.90 -18.13 20.02
CA LEU A 157 -9.47 -18.27 19.74
C LEU A 157 -8.82 -19.32 20.65
N ARG A 158 -9.23 -19.39 21.94
CA ARG A 158 -8.76 -20.44 22.85
C ARG A 158 -9.17 -21.85 22.41
N LEU A 159 -10.37 -22.01 21.85
CA LEU A 159 -10.81 -23.28 21.28
C LEU A 159 -9.97 -23.70 20.06
N GLU A 160 -9.46 -22.72 19.29
CA GLU A 160 -8.52 -22.95 18.18
C GLU A 160 -7.06 -23.08 18.62
N GLY A 161 -6.79 -23.23 19.93
CA GLY A 161 -5.45 -23.44 20.48
C GLY A 161 -4.61 -22.15 20.61
N VAL A 162 -5.20 -20.98 20.37
CA VAL A 162 -4.52 -19.68 20.53
C VAL A 162 -4.52 -19.27 22.00
N ASN A 163 -3.33 -19.21 22.59
CA ASN A 163 -3.17 -18.81 23.98
C ASN A 163 -2.49 -17.44 24.07
N LEU A 164 -3.29 -16.39 24.25
CA LEU A 164 -2.83 -15.00 24.34
C LEU A 164 -2.78 -14.50 25.80
N ASN A 165 -2.23 -15.29 26.69
CA ASN A 165 -2.08 -14.94 28.13
C ASN A 165 -0.85 -14.04 28.39
N TYR A 166 -0.55 -13.13 27.48
CA TYR A 166 0.63 -12.27 27.58
C TYR A 166 0.30 -10.93 28.22
N LYS A 167 1.26 -10.38 28.94
CA LYS A 167 1.28 -8.98 29.41
C LYS A 167 2.19 -8.17 28.49
N ASN A 168 1.91 -6.89 28.35
CA ASN A 168 2.68 -5.98 27.49
C ASN A 168 2.72 -6.44 26.03
N LEU A 169 1.54 -6.60 25.44
CA LEU A 169 1.36 -6.96 24.02
C LEU A 169 1.58 -5.76 23.10
N CYS A 170 2.02 -6.03 21.88
CA CYS A 170 1.98 -5.06 20.81
C CYS A 170 1.62 -5.72 19.47
N VAL A 171 1.14 -4.90 18.53
CA VAL A 171 0.91 -5.30 17.16
C VAL A 171 2.08 -4.83 16.32
N VAL A 172 2.61 -5.73 15.50
CA VAL A 172 3.63 -5.46 14.49
C VAL A 172 2.96 -5.59 13.13
N ILE A 173 3.11 -4.56 12.29
CA ILE A 173 2.69 -4.58 10.87
C ILE A 173 3.92 -4.87 10.03
N LEU A 174 3.83 -5.87 9.17
CA LEU A 174 4.82 -6.23 8.17
C LEU A 174 4.19 -6.13 6.79
N GLU A 175 4.84 -5.41 5.89
CA GLU A 175 4.40 -5.21 4.51
C GLU A 175 5.59 -5.31 3.56
N PHE A 176 5.35 -5.89 2.38
CA PHE A 176 6.31 -5.95 1.27
C PHE A 176 6.00 -4.84 0.27
N ALA A 177 7.06 -4.23 -0.32
CA ALA A 177 6.89 -3.16 -1.30
C ALA A 177 6.23 -3.68 -2.60
N GLU A 178 5.58 -2.76 -3.34
CA GLU A 178 5.02 -2.98 -4.68
C GLU A 178 4.00 -4.12 -4.81
N GLY A 179 3.24 -4.39 -3.72
CA GLY A 179 2.20 -5.43 -3.72
C GLY A 179 2.75 -6.84 -3.71
N GLY A 180 3.96 -7.01 -3.16
CA GLY A 180 4.61 -8.30 -3.00
C GLY A 180 3.65 -9.35 -2.48
N ASN A 181 3.57 -10.48 -3.17
CA ASN A 181 2.67 -11.56 -2.79
C ASN A 181 3.21 -12.26 -1.54
N ILE A 182 2.39 -12.27 -0.48
CA ILE A 182 2.63 -13.11 0.68
C ILE A 182 2.51 -14.57 0.22
N ASN A 183 3.64 -15.22 0.06
CA ASN A 183 3.70 -16.62 -0.38
C ASN A 183 3.78 -17.58 0.82
N ASN A 184 3.60 -18.88 0.54
CA ASN A 184 3.62 -19.89 1.59
C ASN A 184 4.97 -19.98 2.32
N ASN A 185 6.09 -19.64 1.68
CA ASN A 185 7.42 -19.68 2.32
C ASN A 185 7.51 -18.62 3.43
N ILE A 186 6.99 -17.42 3.18
CA ILE A 186 6.91 -16.34 4.16
C ILE A 186 6.02 -16.76 5.35
N LEU A 187 4.82 -17.28 5.06
CA LEU A 187 3.89 -17.71 6.10
C LEU A 187 4.42 -18.87 6.93
N ASN A 188 5.03 -19.86 6.28
CA ASN A 188 5.67 -21.00 6.97
C ASN A 188 6.83 -20.54 7.86
N HIS A 189 7.60 -19.54 7.41
CA HIS A 189 8.67 -18.98 8.27
C HIS A 189 8.08 -18.33 9.52
N ILE A 190 6.99 -17.55 9.39
CA ILE A 190 6.32 -16.91 10.54
C ILE A 190 5.65 -17.95 11.44
N ASP A 191 5.01 -18.98 10.87
CA ASP A 191 4.44 -20.10 11.62
C ASP A 191 5.52 -20.80 12.51
N ASN A 192 6.74 -20.98 12.00
CA ASN A 192 7.87 -21.57 12.74
C ASN A 192 8.36 -20.69 13.90
N LEU A 193 8.09 -19.40 13.89
CA LEU A 193 8.43 -18.48 14.99
C LEU A 193 7.40 -18.52 16.13
N ASN A 194 6.32 -19.30 15.98
CA ASN A 194 5.23 -19.45 16.95
C ASN A 194 4.55 -18.12 17.36
N TYR A 195 4.47 -17.16 16.46
CA TYR A 195 3.71 -15.94 16.68
C TYR A 195 2.28 -16.08 16.17
N GLU A 196 1.34 -15.46 16.88
CA GLU A 196 -0.02 -15.32 16.39
C GLU A 196 -0.09 -14.16 15.40
N TYR A 197 -0.62 -14.44 14.20
CA TYR A 197 -0.72 -13.43 13.14
C TYR A 197 -1.98 -13.59 12.30
N CYS A 198 -2.30 -12.54 11.57
CA CYS A 198 -3.30 -12.57 10.51
C CYS A 198 -2.84 -11.74 9.30
N VAL A 199 -3.46 -11.98 8.16
CA VAL A 199 -3.27 -11.18 6.94
C VAL A 199 -4.52 -10.36 6.71
N ASN A 200 -4.36 -9.03 6.54
CA ASN A 200 -5.48 -8.13 6.28
C ASN A 200 -5.75 -7.95 4.77
N LEU A 201 -6.83 -7.24 4.44
CA LEU A 201 -7.23 -6.96 3.04
C LEU A 201 -6.22 -6.09 2.26
N GLN A 202 -5.28 -5.44 2.95
CA GLN A 202 -4.22 -4.63 2.36
C GLN A 202 -2.96 -5.46 2.07
N ASN A 203 -3.04 -6.78 2.18
CA ASN A 203 -1.91 -7.69 2.03
C ASN A 203 -0.76 -7.39 3.01
N GLN A 204 -1.10 -7.04 4.26
CA GLN A 204 -0.17 -6.83 5.35
C GLN A 204 -0.29 -7.96 6.36
N ILE A 205 0.84 -8.43 6.89
CA ILE A 205 0.87 -9.40 7.98
C ILE A 205 0.85 -8.62 9.31
N LEU A 206 -0.15 -8.89 10.13
CA LEU A 206 -0.30 -8.32 11.46
C LEU A 206 0.10 -9.38 12.48
N ILE A 207 1.16 -9.15 13.24
CA ILE A 207 1.72 -10.09 14.22
C ILE A 207 1.44 -9.56 15.62
N ILE A 208 0.94 -10.42 16.50
CA ILE A 208 0.82 -10.11 17.95
C ILE A 208 2.09 -10.61 18.63
N MET A 209 2.80 -9.72 19.29
CA MET A 209 4.03 -10.03 20.01
C MET A 209 3.98 -9.48 21.44
N ASP A 210 4.61 -10.18 22.38
CA ASP A 210 4.81 -9.67 23.72
C ASP A 210 6.20 -9.04 23.89
N LYS A 211 6.38 -8.24 24.94
CA LYS A 211 7.62 -7.52 25.20
C LYS A 211 8.81 -8.44 25.49
N GLU A 212 8.56 -9.65 26.00
CA GLU A 212 9.61 -10.61 26.34
C GLU A 212 10.12 -11.31 25.08
N SER A 213 9.23 -11.60 24.14
CA SER A 213 9.55 -12.16 22.81
C SER A 213 10.29 -11.15 21.91
N ILE A 214 10.05 -9.86 22.11
CA ILE A 214 10.76 -8.79 21.37
C ILE A 214 12.03 -8.41 22.13
N ASN A 215 13.09 -9.20 21.99
CA ASN A 215 14.43 -8.70 22.29
C ASN A 215 14.84 -7.68 21.22
N LYS A 216 15.88 -6.86 21.49
CA LYS A 216 16.33 -5.77 20.60
C LYS A 216 16.59 -6.20 19.15
N ASP A 217 16.81 -7.49 18.92
CA ASP A 217 17.21 -8.05 17.64
C ASP A 217 16.09 -8.85 16.95
N ALA A 218 14.98 -9.18 17.65
CA ALA A 218 13.92 -10.02 17.10
C ALA A 218 13.31 -9.46 15.79
N LEU A 219 12.99 -8.16 15.75
CA LEU A 219 12.46 -7.53 14.54
C LEU A 219 13.53 -7.40 13.45
N ARG A 220 14.81 -7.25 13.84
CA ARG A 220 15.92 -7.20 12.90
C ARG A 220 16.14 -8.58 12.29
N ASN A 221 16.19 -9.62 13.11
CA ASN A 221 16.31 -11.01 12.66
C ASN A 221 15.15 -11.37 11.71
N LEU A 222 13.91 -11.07 12.12
CA LEU A 222 12.74 -11.27 11.26
C LEU A 222 12.88 -10.58 9.90
N LYS A 223 13.35 -9.32 9.87
CA LYS A 223 13.58 -8.60 8.63
C LYS A 223 14.68 -9.26 7.78
N ASP A 224 15.78 -9.64 8.39
CA ASP A 224 16.94 -10.21 7.69
C ASP A 224 16.61 -11.61 7.15
N ASP A 225 15.89 -12.43 7.92
CA ASP A 225 15.40 -13.75 7.48
C ASP A 225 14.44 -13.61 6.29
N LEU A 226 13.46 -12.73 6.39
CA LEU A 226 12.51 -12.47 5.30
C LEU A 226 13.21 -11.87 4.06
N SER A 227 14.24 -11.04 4.25
CA SER A 227 15.05 -10.50 3.15
C SER A 227 15.85 -11.59 2.43
N SER A 228 16.15 -12.72 3.10
CA SER A 228 16.78 -13.89 2.46
C SER A 228 15.80 -14.73 1.65
N ILE A 229 14.51 -14.68 2.01
CA ILE A 229 13.43 -15.42 1.34
C ILE A 229 12.89 -14.65 0.13
N THR A 230 12.92 -13.31 0.19
CA THR A 230 12.38 -12.42 -0.84
C THR A 230 13.37 -11.30 -1.16
N ASN A 231 13.45 -10.90 -2.43
CA ASN A 231 14.25 -9.74 -2.86
C ASN A 231 13.50 -8.41 -2.71
N GLU A 232 12.34 -8.40 -2.06
CA GLU A 232 11.49 -7.22 -1.92
C GLU A 232 11.90 -6.35 -0.73
N GLN A 233 11.51 -5.09 -0.79
CA GLN A 233 11.67 -4.19 0.36
C GLN A 233 10.63 -4.53 1.42
N ILE A 234 11.04 -4.48 2.68
CA ILE A 234 10.23 -4.88 3.82
C ILE A 234 10.07 -3.70 4.77
N TYR A 235 8.81 -3.40 5.11
CA TYR A 235 8.45 -2.36 6.06
C TYR A 235 7.89 -3.01 7.32
N ILE A 236 8.53 -2.78 8.47
CA ILE A 236 8.12 -3.30 9.76
C ILE A 236 7.83 -2.15 10.71
N SER A 237 6.61 -2.12 11.24
CA SER A 237 6.14 -1.12 12.20
C SER A 237 5.65 -1.77 13.47
N ARG A 238 6.21 -1.40 14.61
CA ARG A 238 5.77 -1.86 15.93
C ARG A 238 4.96 -0.78 16.65
N GLY A 239 3.74 -1.10 17.02
CA GLY A 239 2.89 -0.24 17.83
C GLY A 239 3.36 -0.10 19.27
N LYS A 240 2.65 0.71 20.03
CA LYS A 240 2.87 0.83 21.49
C LYS A 240 2.55 -0.47 22.21
N TYR A 241 3.23 -0.71 23.31
CA TYR A 241 2.86 -1.82 24.22
C TYR A 241 1.56 -1.50 24.95
N VAL A 242 0.74 -2.51 25.12
CA VAL A 242 -0.54 -2.44 25.86
C VAL A 242 -0.59 -3.57 26.89
N ASP A 243 -1.15 -3.29 28.05
CA ASP A 243 -1.17 -4.21 29.18
C ASP A 243 -2.32 -5.23 29.10
N SER A 244 -3.29 -5.00 28.25
CA SER A 244 -4.46 -5.85 28.05
C SER A 244 -4.69 -6.14 26.58
N ILE A 245 -5.16 -7.33 26.31
CA ILE A 245 -5.58 -7.79 24.99
C ILE A 245 -6.72 -6.94 24.42
N ASP A 246 -7.59 -6.39 25.26
CA ASP A 246 -8.68 -5.50 24.85
C ASP A 246 -8.18 -4.19 24.27
N ASN A 247 -6.93 -3.84 24.56
CA ASN A 247 -6.26 -2.63 24.07
C ASN A 247 -5.41 -2.87 22.82
N LEU A 248 -5.43 -4.07 22.21
CA LEU A 248 -4.66 -4.38 21.00
C LEU A 248 -4.98 -3.42 19.85
N ASN A 249 -6.22 -2.97 19.74
CA ASN A 249 -6.59 -1.94 18.76
C ASN A 249 -5.77 -0.65 18.93
N CYS A 250 -5.49 -0.22 20.16
CA CYS A 250 -4.65 0.95 20.41
C CYS A 250 -3.20 0.72 19.95
N SER A 251 -2.68 -0.50 20.11
CA SER A 251 -1.37 -0.87 19.57
C SER A 251 -1.38 -0.86 18.03
N TYR A 252 -2.40 -1.45 17.43
CA TYR A 252 -2.56 -1.47 15.97
C TYR A 252 -2.64 -0.07 15.37
N GLN A 253 -3.46 0.83 15.94
CA GLN A 253 -3.55 2.20 15.44
C GLN A 253 -2.21 2.93 15.51
N SER A 254 -1.46 2.79 16.61
CA SER A 254 -0.13 3.38 16.72
C SER A 254 0.90 2.74 15.77
N ALA A 255 0.80 1.43 15.48
CA ALA A 255 1.61 0.78 14.45
C ALA A 255 1.28 1.31 13.06
N LYS A 256 -0.01 1.51 12.78
CA LYS A 256 -0.51 2.04 11.50
C LYS A 256 -0.02 3.47 11.26
N ASP A 257 -0.08 4.33 12.27
CA ASP A 257 0.43 5.71 12.18
C ASP A 257 1.92 5.73 11.80
N ILE A 258 2.71 4.79 12.38
CA ILE A 258 4.13 4.65 12.04
C ILE A 258 4.31 4.02 10.67
N HIS A 259 3.45 3.08 10.30
CA HIS A 259 3.54 2.38 9.02
C HIS A 259 3.38 3.33 7.84
N GLU A 260 2.64 4.43 8.00
CA GLU A 260 2.53 5.49 7.00
C GLU A 260 3.89 6.11 6.60
N TYR A 261 4.98 5.90 7.38
CA TYR A 261 6.32 6.34 6.99
C TYR A 261 6.83 5.72 5.69
N LYS A 262 6.22 4.66 5.18
CA LYS A 262 6.47 4.14 3.83
C LYS A 262 6.22 5.21 2.74
N LEU A 263 5.31 6.15 2.98
CA LEU A 263 5.06 7.30 2.09
C LEU A 263 6.24 8.27 2.04
N VAL A 264 7.03 8.32 3.11
CA VAL A 264 8.21 9.20 3.24
C VAL A 264 9.47 8.51 2.75
N TYR A 265 9.59 7.19 2.97
CA TYR A 265 10.76 6.38 2.66
C TYR A 265 10.38 5.11 1.87
N PRO A 266 9.90 5.25 0.62
CA PRO A 266 9.36 4.14 -0.14
C PRO A 266 10.44 3.17 -0.69
N ASN A 267 11.71 3.62 -0.77
CA ASN A 267 12.77 2.91 -1.47
C ASN A 267 13.80 2.25 -0.52
N ILE A 268 13.47 2.11 0.75
CA ILE A 268 14.39 1.58 1.77
C ILE A 268 13.62 0.67 2.71
N SER A 269 14.05 -0.58 2.89
CA SER A 269 13.53 -1.45 3.96
C SER A 269 13.84 -0.85 5.33
N TRP A 270 12.85 -0.76 6.20
CA TRP A 270 13.04 -0.17 7.52
C TRP A 270 12.24 -0.89 8.62
N ILE A 271 12.71 -0.70 9.85
CA ILE A 271 12.03 -1.07 11.10
C ILE A 271 11.79 0.22 11.87
N ARG A 272 10.53 0.50 12.21
CA ARG A 272 10.16 1.64 13.03
C ARG A 272 9.29 1.21 14.20
N GLU A 273 9.57 1.77 15.34
CA GLU A 273 8.88 1.47 16.59
C GLU A 273 8.18 2.72 17.12
N TYR A 274 7.02 2.51 17.74
CA TYR A 274 6.33 3.58 18.44
C TYR A 274 7.21 4.13 19.55
N LYS A 275 7.40 5.44 19.53
CA LYS A 275 8.03 6.20 20.63
C LYS A 275 7.01 7.20 21.14
N GLU A 276 6.80 7.26 22.43
CA GLU A 276 5.96 8.28 23.04
C GLU A 276 6.62 9.65 22.80
N LYS A 277 6.03 10.46 21.93
CA LYS A 277 6.50 11.81 21.65
C LYS A 277 5.50 12.79 22.26
N SER A 278 6.02 13.78 23.00
CA SER A 278 5.27 15.00 23.29
C SER A 278 5.23 15.82 21.99
N TYR A 279 4.10 15.81 21.30
CA TYR A 279 3.89 16.65 20.13
C TYR A 279 3.70 18.09 20.59
N ASN A 280 4.73 18.92 20.46
CA ASN A 280 4.54 20.36 20.50
C ASN A 280 3.85 20.77 19.20
N LEU A 281 2.63 21.24 19.33
CA LEU A 281 1.82 21.81 18.24
C LEU A 281 2.32 23.21 17.81
N GLU A 282 3.53 23.58 18.19
CA GLU A 282 4.12 24.87 17.82
C GLU A 282 4.39 24.93 16.31
N ASN A 283 3.93 26.02 15.74
CA ASN A 283 3.92 26.37 14.32
C ASN A 283 5.21 25.96 13.58
N ILE A 284 5.02 25.09 12.57
CA ILE A 284 6.08 24.70 11.65
C ILE A 284 6.17 25.80 10.59
N ASP A 285 6.82 26.91 10.94
CA ASP A 285 6.88 28.13 10.12
C ASP A 285 8.20 28.26 9.35
N TYR A 286 8.79 27.10 8.90
CA TYR A 286 10.01 27.20 8.08
C TYR A 286 9.78 27.20 6.58
N ILE A 287 8.51 27.22 6.11
CA ILE A 287 8.17 27.35 4.69
C ILE A 287 7.77 28.80 4.42
N ASP A 288 8.69 29.57 3.85
CA ASP A 288 8.42 30.94 3.41
C ASP A 288 7.77 30.92 2.02
N PHE A 289 6.43 30.96 1.98
CA PHE A 289 5.68 30.99 0.74
C PHE A 289 5.85 32.29 -0.04
N ASP A 290 6.12 33.41 0.63
CA ASP A 290 6.40 34.68 -0.06
C ASP A 290 7.75 34.64 -0.77
N HIS A 291 8.75 34.01 -0.14
CA HIS A 291 10.03 33.74 -0.79
C HIS A 291 9.86 32.80 -1.98
N LEU A 292 9.12 31.67 -1.82
CA LEU A 292 8.83 30.76 -2.92
C LEU A 292 8.16 31.49 -4.09
N LYS A 293 7.17 32.34 -3.81
CA LYS A 293 6.48 33.12 -4.82
C LYS A 293 7.42 34.08 -5.56
N LYS A 294 8.36 34.73 -4.86
CA LYS A 294 9.40 35.57 -5.47
C LYS A 294 10.31 34.76 -6.38
N LEU A 295 10.72 33.55 -5.97
CA LEU A 295 11.55 32.68 -6.79
C LEU A 295 10.81 32.20 -8.06
N LEU A 296 9.51 31.92 -7.95
CA LEU A 296 8.68 31.55 -9.10
C LEU A 296 8.47 32.69 -10.11
N LEU A 297 8.72 33.93 -9.72
CA LEU A 297 8.70 35.08 -10.65
C LEU A 297 9.95 35.14 -11.54
N ASN A 298 11.06 34.57 -11.14
CA ASN A 298 12.29 34.54 -11.90
C ASN A 298 12.14 33.63 -13.15
N LYS A 299 12.82 34.03 -14.24
CA LYS A 299 12.85 33.22 -15.47
C LYS A 299 13.63 31.91 -15.28
N ASP A 300 14.66 31.92 -14.43
CA ASP A 300 15.45 30.74 -14.08
C ASP A 300 14.78 29.96 -12.93
N ASN A 301 14.28 28.77 -13.25
CA ASN A 301 13.62 27.90 -12.28
C ASN A 301 14.60 27.18 -11.34
N LYS A 302 15.91 27.30 -11.51
CA LYS A 302 16.91 26.55 -10.75
C LYS A 302 16.83 26.87 -9.26
N GLU A 303 16.67 28.13 -8.90
CA GLU A 303 16.55 28.56 -7.51
C GLU A 303 15.24 28.08 -6.88
N SER A 304 14.12 28.14 -7.62
CA SER A 304 12.83 27.63 -7.13
C SER A 304 12.83 26.13 -6.92
N LEU A 305 13.42 25.36 -7.84
CA LEU A 305 13.58 23.91 -7.71
C LEU A 305 14.48 23.54 -6.51
N ASN A 306 15.62 24.24 -6.33
CA ASN A 306 16.50 24.02 -5.19
C ASN A 306 15.81 24.34 -3.85
N TYR A 307 15.01 25.41 -3.82
CA TYR A 307 14.26 25.76 -2.62
C TYR A 307 13.22 24.71 -2.27
N ILE A 308 12.46 24.20 -3.26
CA ILE A 308 11.50 23.11 -3.08
C ILE A 308 12.20 21.85 -2.59
N GLU A 309 13.33 21.47 -3.17
CA GLU A 309 14.12 20.33 -2.72
C GLU A 309 14.54 20.49 -1.25
N SER A 310 14.95 21.70 -0.85
CA SER A 310 15.30 22.00 0.53
C SER A 310 14.10 21.85 1.48
N ILE A 311 12.90 22.29 1.07
CA ILE A 311 11.65 22.13 1.84
C ILE A 311 11.36 20.65 2.05
N PHE A 312 11.29 19.85 0.97
CA PHE A 312 10.99 18.43 1.05
C PHE A 312 12.04 17.65 1.85
N SER A 313 13.32 18.00 1.71
CA SER A 313 14.41 17.43 2.53
C SER A 313 14.25 17.74 4.02
N LYS A 314 13.89 18.97 4.38
CA LYS A 314 13.62 19.36 5.78
C LYS A 314 12.39 18.61 6.31
N LEU A 315 11.28 18.57 5.56
CA LEU A 315 10.07 17.86 5.94
C LEU A 315 10.33 16.37 6.22
N LYS A 316 11.14 15.71 5.38
CA LYS A 316 11.50 14.30 5.57
C LYS A 316 12.39 14.06 6.79
N LYS A 317 13.31 14.98 7.08
CA LYS A 317 14.29 14.85 8.18
C LYS A 317 13.74 15.28 9.55
N ASP A 318 12.63 16.02 9.59
CA ASP A 318 12.08 16.51 10.85
C ASP A 318 11.39 15.39 11.63
N GLU A 319 12.08 14.90 12.65
CA GLU A 319 11.58 13.84 13.53
C GLU A 319 10.39 14.26 14.41
N ASN A 320 10.10 15.56 14.52
CA ASN A 320 8.97 16.06 15.29
C ASN A 320 7.65 16.01 14.52
N LEU A 321 7.69 15.82 13.20
CA LEU A 321 6.52 15.74 12.35
C LEU A 321 5.97 14.33 12.27
N THR A 322 4.65 14.23 12.31
CA THR A 322 3.95 13.02 11.90
C THR A 322 3.91 12.92 10.38
N VAL A 323 3.79 11.71 9.84
CA VAL A 323 3.62 11.50 8.38
C VAL A 323 2.45 12.29 7.83
N LYS A 324 1.34 12.35 8.57
CA LYS A 324 0.17 13.14 8.20
C LYS A 324 0.50 14.63 8.05
N GLN A 325 1.28 15.20 8.98
CA GLN A 325 1.73 16.61 8.91
C GLN A 325 2.67 16.82 7.73
N ILE A 326 3.62 15.90 7.51
CA ILE A 326 4.54 15.95 6.36
C ILE A 326 3.74 15.94 5.05
N LYS A 327 2.79 15.02 4.91
CA LYS A 327 1.93 14.93 3.71
C LYS A 327 1.09 16.18 3.52
N THR A 328 0.46 16.69 4.58
CA THR A 328 -0.33 17.92 4.52
C THR A 328 0.51 19.12 4.08
N LYS A 329 1.71 19.30 4.65
CA LYS A 329 2.61 20.38 4.26
C LYS A 329 3.14 20.24 2.83
N SER A 330 3.41 19.03 2.37
CA SER A 330 3.82 18.77 0.99
C SER A 330 2.72 19.13 -0.02
N ILE A 331 1.47 18.79 0.31
CA ILE A 331 0.29 19.18 -0.50
C ILE A 331 0.08 20.70 -0.45
N GLU A 332 0.28 21.34 0.70
CA GLU A 332 0.18 22.79 0.84
C GLU A 332 1.19 23.52 -0.07
N VAL A 333 2.44 23.04 -0.12
CA VAL A 333 3.46 23.56 -1.06
C VAL A 333 3.00 23.39 -2.51
N PHE A 334 2.49 22.20 -2.87
CA PHE A 334 1.99 21.95 -4.21
C PHE A 334 0.84 22.89 -4.57
N LEU A 335 -0.17 23.03 -3.70
CA LEU A 335 -1.33 23.89 -3.95
C LEU A 335 -0.96 25.36 -4.07
N ASN A 336 -0.01 25.85 -3.30
CA ASN A 336 0.47 27.24 -3.44
C ASN A 336 1.10 27.49 -4.81
N VAL A 337 1.92 26.58 -5.31
CA VAL A 337 2.50 26.69 -6.67
C VAL A 337 1.44 26.52 -7.75
N TYR A 338 0.54 25.54 -7.59
CA TYR A 338 -0.58 25.29 -8.50
C TYR A 338 -1.47 26.53 -8.64
N ASN A 339 -1.93 27.11 -7.53
CA ASN A 339 -2.76 28.30 -7.52
C ASN A 339 -2.04 29.49 -8.16
N TYR A 340 -0.75 29.67 -7.88
CA TYR A 340 0.05 30.73 -8.48
C TYR A 340 0.09 30.61 -10.01
N PHE A 341 0.21 29.39 -10.56
CA PHE A 341 0.22 29.17 -12.01
C PHE A 341 -1.19 29.24 -12.63
N ASN A 342 -2.20 28.77 -11.93
CA ASN A 342 -3.59 28.82 -12.38
C ASN A 342 -4.10 30.27 -12.49
N ASP A 343 -3.81 31.09 -11.47
CA ASP A 343 -4.17 32.51 -11.49
C ASP A 343 -3.50 33.28 -12.65
N SER A 344 -2.27 32.86 -13.01
CA SER A 344 -1.53 33.48 -14.11
C SER A 344 -1.96 33.00 -15.49
N LYS A 345 -2.80 31.94 -15.61
CA LYS A 345 -3.24 31.29 -16.87
C LYS A 345 -2.11 30.91 -17.82
N ILE A 346 -0.90 30.74 -17.31
CA ILE A 346 0.31 30.48 -18.10
C ILE A 346 0.32 29.05 -18.64
N ILE A 347 -0.26 28.09 -17.89
CA ILE A 347 -0.21 26.67 -18.23
C ILE A 347 -1.63 26.17 -18.49
N LYS A 348 -1.85 25.54 -19.66
CA LYS A 348 -3.07 24.77 -19.94
C LYS A 348 -2.87 23.33 -19.41
N GLY A 349 -3.92 22.76 -18.80
CA GLY A 349 -3.88 21.38 -18.35
C GLY A 349 -3.22 21.18 -16.98
N LEU A 350 -3.21 22.21 -16.13
CA LEU A 350 -2.74 22.12 -14.73
C LEU A 350 -3.47 21.04 -13.91
N ASP A 351 -4.75 20.78 -14.22
CA ASP A 351 -5.57 19.78 -13.53
C ASP A 351 -4.99 18.36 -13.61
N LEU A 352 -4.22 18.08 -14.66
CA LEU A 352 -3.52 16.81 -14.84
C LEU A 352 -2.45 16.57 -13.73
N TYR A 353 -1.77 17.63 -13.30
CA TYR A 353 -0.81 17.57 -12.20
C TYR A 353 -1.52 17.39 -10.86
N LEU A 354 -2.67 18.06 -10.68
CA LEU A 354 -3.48 17.91 -9.47
C LEU A 354 -4.00 16.47 -9.35
N GLU A 355 -4.52 15.88 -10.42
CA GLU A 355 -4.98 14.49 -10.46
C GLU A 355 -3.85 13.52 -10.10
N LYS A 356 -2.65 13.70 -10.65
CA LYS A 356 -1.49 12.88 -10.33
C LYS A 356 -1.06 13.01 -8.86
N VAL A 357 -1.13 14.21 -8.30
CA VAL A 357 -0.80 14.44 -6.88
C VAL A 357 -1.84 13.84 -5.94
N ILE A 358 -3.13 13.91 -6.29
CA ILE A 358 -4.19 13.25 -5.52
C ILE A 358 -3.98 11.73 -5.49
N ASN A 359 -3.58 11.15 -6.62
CA ASN A 359 -3.32 9.71 -6.77
C ASN A 359 -1.90 9.29 -6.35
N SER A 360 -1.06 10.22 -5.85
CA SER A 360 0.31 9.92 -5.47
C SER A 360 0.38 8.97 -4.28
N VAL A 361 1.22 7.95 -4.39
CA VAL A 361 1.44 6.93 -3.38
C VAL A 361 2.51 7.36 -2.35
N ASN A 362 3.40 8.29 -2.72
CA ASN A 362 4.48 8.74 -1.85
C ASN A 362 4.85 10.22 -2.07
N LEU A 363 5.68 10.77 -1.18
CA LEU A 363 6.09 12.18 -1.22
C LEU A 363 6.99 12.50 -2.42
N ASP A 364 7.77 11.53 -2.89
CA ASP A 364 8.66 11.74 -4.03
C ASP A 364 7.85 12.00 -5.29
N GLN A 365 6.71 11.32 -5.47
CA GLN A 365 5.79 11.59 -6.58
C GLN A 365 5.20 13.00 -6.51
N ILE A 366 4.82 13.48 -5.32
CA ILE A 366 4.34 14.86 -5.14
C ILE A 366 5.43 15.85 -5.56
N GLN A 367 6.66 15.64 -5.12
CA GLN A 367 7.80 16.47 -5.48
C GLN A 367 8.12 16.44 -6.97
N ILE A 368 8.08 15.26 -7.59
CA ILE A 368 8.30 15.07 -9.04
C ILE A 368 7.25 15.84 -9.84
N GLU A 369 5.96 15.70 -9.51
CA GLU A 369 4.90 16.40 -10.25
C GLU A 369 4.97 17.91 -10.05
N LEU A 370 5.35 18.38 -8.86
CA LEU A 370 5.64 19.79 -8.60
C LEU A 370 6.79 20.32 -9.48
N ASN A 371 7.89 19.56 -9.53
CA ASN A 371 9.04 19.92 -10.37
C ASN A 371 8.69 19.90 -11.88
N ASN A 372 7.89 18.91 -12.32
CA ASN A 372 7.42 18.83 -13.69
C ASN A 372 6.54 20.02 -14.06
N MET A 373 5.65 20.44 -13.17
CA MET A 373 4.80 21.61 -13.35
C MET A 373 5.62 22.90 -13.51
N ILE A 374 6.68 23.06 -12.69
CA ILE A 374 7.58 24.22 -12.78
C ILE A 374 8.38 24.21 -14.10
N LYS A 375 8.90 23.05 -14.50
CA LYS A 375 9.63 22.90 -15.78
C LYS A 375 8.74 23.14 -16.99
N HIS A 376 7.49 22.64 -16.96
CA HIS A 376 6.52 22.87 -18.03
C HIS A 376 6.23 24.36 -18.20
N ARG A 377 6.17 25.12 -17.09
CA ARG A 377 6.06 26.58 -17.17
C ARG A 377 7.26 27.18 -17.92
N GLN A 378 8.47 26.74 -17.65
CA GLN A 378 9.66 27.28 -18.30
C GLN A 378 9.64 27.05 -19.81
N SER A 379 9.32 25.82 -20.27
CA SER A 379 9.21 25.53 -21.71
C SER A 379 8.15 26.39 -22.39
N LYS A 380 7.02 26.62 -21.71
CA LYS A 380 5.97 27.52 -22.23
C LYS A 380 6.40 28.99 -22.27
N LEU A 381 7.18 29.45 -21.32
CA LEU A 381 7.74 30.82 -21.36
C LEU A 381 8.79 30.99 -22.46
N GLU A 382 9.57 29.97 -22.75
CA GLU A 382 10.52 29.93 -23.86
C GLU A 382 9.79 29.91 -25.22
N GLU A 383 8.69 29.14 -25.33
CA GLU A 383 7.81 29.14 -26.50
C GLU A 383 7.03 30.46 -26.66
N THR A 384 6.73 31.17 -25.55
CA THR A 384 5.95 32.43 -25.56
C THR A 384 6.83 33.67 -25.61
N ASP A 385 8.15 33.56 -25.44
CA ASP A 385 9.05 34.71 -25.70
C ASP A 385 9.02 35.15 -27.17
N ASP A 386 8.54 34.29 -28.07
CA ASP A 386 8.22 34.64 -29.48
C ASP A 386 6.76 35.07 -29.68
N SER A 387 5.85 34.90 -28.71
CA SER A 387 4.39 35.10 -28.92
C SER A 387 3.78 36.29 -28.17
N ILE A 388 4.36 36.73 -27.05
CA ILE A 388 3.89 37.92 -26.33
C ILE A 388 4.94 39.04 -26.40
N SER A 389 4.56 40.11 -27.06
CA SER A 389 5.46 41.28 -27.23
C SER A 389 5.86 41.89 -25.87
N PRO A 390 7.11 42.40 -25.72
CA PRO A 390 7.57 43.05 -24.49
C PRO A 390 6.66 44.18 -24.00
N ILE A 391 5.92 44.78 -24.91
CA ILE A 391 4.98 45.85 -24.59
C ILE A 391 3.74 45.33 -23.86
N ILE A 392 3.20 44.18 -24.28
CA ILE A 392 2.04 43.55 -23.63
C ILE A 392 2.44 43.01 -22.24
N LEU A 393 3.64 42.46 -22.12
CA LEU A 393 4.17 42.07 -20.80
C LEU A 393 4.28 43.25 -19.83
N LYS A 394 4.74 44.42 -20.31
CA LYS A 394 4.76 45.66 -19.51
C LYS A 394 3.36 46.10 -19.13
N LEU A 395 2.40 45.99 -20.03
CA LEU A 395 0.99 46.34 -19.82
C LEU A 395 0.35 45.41 -18.74
N LEU A 396 0.57 44.14 -18.83
CA LEU A 396 0.08 43.18 -17.84
C LEU A 396 0.64 43.47 -16.44
N ARG A 397 1.95 43.74 -16.30
CA ARG A 397 2.58 44.16 -15.04
C ARG A 397 2.03 45.49 -14.53
N ASN A 398 1.67 46.41 -15.42
CA ASN A 398 1.04 47.66 -15.04
C ASN A 398 -0.35 47.43 -14.45
N ILE A 399 -1.15 46.54 -15.04
CA ILE A 399 -2.46 46.14 -14.53
C ILE A 399 -2.28 45.56 -13.10
N GLU A 400 -1.38 44.60 -12.93
CA GLU A 400 -1.13 43.99 -11.63
C GLU A 400 -0.78 44.98 -10.51
N LYS A 401 0.00 46.00 -10.83
CA LYS A 401 0.44 47.02 -9.86
C LYS A 401 -0.59 48.11 -9.60
N ASN A 402 -1.39 48.43 -10.59
CA ASN A 402 -2.23 49.64 -10.58
C ASN A 402 -3.73 49.35 -10.83
N TYR A 403 -4.19 48.11 -10.75
CA TYR A 403 -5.59 47.73 -11.06
C TYR A 403 -6.63 48.52 -10.30
N SER A 404 -6.32 48.99 -9.08
CA SER A 404 -7.19 49.80 -8.25
C SER A 404 -7.30 51.27 -8.68
N LYS A 405 -6.42 51.72 -9.57
CA LYS A 405 -6.46 53.07 -10.12
C LYS A 405 -7.33 53.11 -11.39
N ASP A 406 -7.65 54.30 -11.86
CA ASP A 406 -8.33 54.47 -13.15
C ASP A 406 -7.31 54.18 -14.28
N LEU A 407 -7.37 52.95 -14.77
CA LEU A 407 -6.50 52.47 -15.85
C LEU A 407 -7.24 52.61 -17.18
N ASN A 408 -6.75 53.54 -18.00
CA ASN A 408 -7.24 53.81 -19.32
C ASN A 408 -6.19 53.41 -20.38
N LEU A 409 -6.58 52.55 -21.33
CA LEU A 409 -5.67 52.10 -22.41
C LEU A 409 -5.08 53.25 -23.20
N LYS A 410 -5.82 54.38 -23.34
CA LYS A 410 -5.35 55.57 -24.03
C LYS A 410 -4.18 56.24 -23.29
N GLU A 411 -4.29 56.46 -21.99
CA GLU A 411 -3.21 57.05 -21.18
C GLU A 411 -1.96 56.15 -21.12
N ILE A 412 -2.20 54.81 -21.03
CA ILE A 412 -1.10 53.86 -21.06
C ILE A 412 -0.40 53.88 -22.44
N SER A 413 -1.16 54.00 -23.52
CA SER A 413 -0.60 54.06 -24.86
C SER A 413 0.25 55.32 -25.11
N GLU A 414 -0.16 56.45 -24.53
CA GLU A 414 0.62 57.68 -24.55
C GLU A 414 1.95 57.50 -23.76
N THR A 415 1.89 56.82 -22.62
CA THR A 415 3.11 56.55 -21.80
C THR A 415 4.08 55.62 -22.54
N TYR A 416 3.59 54.77 -23.41
CA TYR A 416 4.42 53.84 -24.20
C TYR A 416 4.76 54.37 -25.58
N ASN A 417 4.34 55.59 -25.95
CA ASN A 417 4.47 56.18 -27.27
C ASN A 417 3.94 55.29 -28.41
N ILE A 418 2.76 54.69 -28.23
CA ILE A 418 2.14 53.76 -29.16
C ILE A 418 0.70 54.21 -29.44
N ASN A 419 0.20 53.93 -30.61
CA ASN A 419 -1.21 54.16 -30.93
C ASN A 419 -2.14 53.27 -30.09
N SER A 420 -3.16 53.87 -29.44
CA SER A 420 -4.07 53.18 -28.53
C SER A 420 -4.90 52.07 -29.18
N ILE A 421 -5.28 52.27 -30.48
CA ILE A 421 -6.03 51.25 -31.24
C ILE A 421 -5.12 50.04 -31.51
N TYR A 422 -3.89 50.29 -31.92
CA TYR A 422 -2.90 49.26 -32.14
C TYR A 422 -2.59 48.48 -30.85
N LEU A 423 -2.39 49.17 -29.75
CA LEU A 423 -2.15 48.54 -28.43
C LEU A 423 -3.33 47.68 -27.99
N GLY A 424 -4.57 48.12 -28.22
CA GLY A 424 -5.77 47.37 -27.93
C GLY A 424 -5.91 46.10 -28.78
N GLN A 425 -5.66 46.22 -30.10
CA GLN A 425 -5.68 45.07 -31.00
C GLN A 425 -4.57 44.05 -30.70
N LEU A 426 -3.37 44.55 -30.41
CA LEU A 426 -2.25 43.71 -30.04
C LEU A 426 -2.52 42.98 -28.71
N PHE A 427 -3.09 43.70 -27.72
CA PHE A 427 -3.50 43.09 -26.44
C PHE A 427 -4.51 41.96 -26.64
N GLN A 428 -5.57 42.23 -27.45
CA GLN A 428 -6.58 41.23 -27.74
C GLN A 428 -6.02 40.04 -28.52
N LYS A 429 -5.14 40.31 -29.51
CA LYS A 429 -4.49 39.24 -30.29
C LYS A 429 -3.64 38.33 -29.41
N GLU A 430 -2.87 38.88 -28.50
CA GLU A 430 -1.91 38.12 -27.65
C GLU A 430 -2.54 37.54 -26.38
N THR A 431 -3.57 38.20 -25.80
CA THR A 431 -4.24 37.71 -24.57
C THR A 431 -5.55 36.97 -24.82
N GLY A 432 -6.10 37.07 -26.06
CA GLY A 432 -7.37 36.46 -26.45
C GLY A 432 -8.62 37.26 -26.01
N ILE A 433 -8.48 38.30 -25.17
CA ILE A 433 -9.61 39.08 -24.62
C ILE A 433 -9.32 40.57 -24.65
N LEU A 434 -10.37 41.39 -24.64
CA LEU A 434 -10.22 42.85 -24.60
C LEU A 434 -9.58 43.31 -23.29
N PHE A 435 -8.82 44.39 -23.35
CA PHE A 435 -8.17 45.03 -22.19
C PHE A 435 -9.16 45.33 -21.06
N SER A 436 -10.33 45.88 -21.42
CA SER A 436 -11.38 46.18 -20.43
C SER A 436 -11.91 44.93 -19.72
N ASP A 437 -12.05 43.82 -20.43
CA ASP A 437 -12.54 42.58 -19.88
C ASP A 437 -11.46 41.89 -19.00
N TYR A 438 -10.21 41.97 -19.45
CA TYR A 438 -9.07 41.49 -18.64
C TYR A 438 -8.98 42.25 -17.30
N LEU A 439 -9.04 43.59 -17.35
CA LEU A 439 -9.01 44.42 -16.14
C LEU A 439 -10.18 44.14 -15.19
N ASN A 440 -11.41 43.99 -15.76
CA ASN A 440 -12.58 43.66 -14.96
C ASN A 440 -12.47 42.27 -14.32
N ASN A 441 -12.03 41.25 -15.04
CA ASN A 441 -11.77 39.93 -14.52
C ASN A 441 -10.74 39.97 -13.38
N PHE A 442 -9.65 40.72 -13.54
CA PHE A 442 -8.61 40.88 -12.54
C PHE A 442 -9.16 41.54 -11.24
N ARG A 443 -9.92 42.63 -11.39
CA ARG A 443 -10.56 43.35 -10.27
C ARG A 443 -11.56 42.46 -9.53
N VAL A 444 -12.41 41.73 -10.26
CA VAL A 444 -13.41 40.83 -9.67
C VAL A 444 -12.73 39.69 -8.88
N ASN A 445 -11.64 39.13 -9.41
CA ASN A 445 -10.89 38.09 -8.70
C ASN A 445 -10.27 38.63 -7.39
N LYS A 446 -9.76 39.83 -7.39
CA LYS A 446 -9.28 40.52 -6.17
C LYS A 446 -10.44 40.79 -5.18
N ALA A 447 -11.59 41.22 -5.69
CA ALA A 447 -12.79 41.43 -4.87
C ALA A 447 -13.29 40.13 -4.21
N LYS A 448 -13.24 38.97 -4.90
CA LYS A 448 -13.61 37.67 -4.33
C LYS A 448 -12.81 37.35 -3.07
N ASN A 449 -11.50 37.58 -3.10
CA ASN A 449 -10.62 37.33 -1.95
C ASN A 449 -10.96 38.29 -0.79
N LEU A 450 -11.08 39.58 -1.09
CA LEU A 450 -11.43 40.60 -0.06
C LEU A 450 -12.81 40.36 0.58
N LEU A 451 -13.76 39.83 -0.18
CA LEU A 451 -15.10 39.48 0.32
C LEU A 451 -15.06 38.37 1.38
N VAL A 452 -14.10 37.45 1.30
CA VAL A 452 -13.92 36.36 2.26
C VAL A 452 -13.00 36.78 3.39
N GLU A 453 -11.91 37.48 3.09
CA GLU A 453 -10.86 37.81 4.06
C GLU A 453 -11.21 39.01 4.96
N THR A 454 -12.21 39.82 4.58
CA THR A 454 -12.54 41.05 5.31
C THR A 454 -14.03 41.20 5.64
N SER A 455 -14.34 41.98 6.67
CA SER A 455 -15.73 42.39 7.04
C SER A 455 -16.23 43.63 6.30
N LEU A 456 -15.47 44.18 5.34
CA LEU A 456 -15.82 45.35 4.58
C LEU A 456 -17.09 45.13 3.76
N LYS A 457 -17.91 46.17 3.60
CA LYS A 457 -19.11 46.09 2.75
C LYS A 457 -18.71 45.86 1.30
N ALA A 458 -19.53 45.13 0.54
CA ALA A 458 -19.28 44.85 -0.86
C ALA A 458 -19.08 46.12 -1.71
N ALA A 459 -19.74 47.21 -1.37
CA ALA A 459 -19.54 48.51 -2.04
C ALA A 459 -18.15 49.10 -1.79
N GLU A 460 -17.65 49.00 -0.55
CA GLU A 460 -16.30 49.46 -0.18
C GLU A 460 -15.22 48.63 -0.87
N ILE A 461 -15.44 47.32 -0.96
CA ILE A 461 -14.55 46.43 -1.72
C ILE A 461 -14.53 46.81 -3.22
N GLY A 462 -15.69 47.14 -3.80
CA GLY A 462 -15.77 47.63 -5.16
C GLY A 462 -14.89 48.86 -5.41
N GLU A 463 -14.89 49.83 -4.47
CA GLU A 463 -14.02 51.01 -4.52
C GLU A 463 -12.53 50.65 -4.37
N LEU A 464 -12.21 49.77 -3.42
CA LEU A 464 -10.84 49.32 -3.18
C LEU A 464 -10.20 48.62 -4.38
N VAL A 465 -11.01 47.87 -5.16
CA VAL A 465 -10.51 47.21 -6.36
C VAL A 465 -10.58 48.06 -7.61
N GLY A 466 -10.97 49.35 -7.51
CA GLY A 466 -10.88 50.35 -8.56
C GLY A 466 -12.17 50.58 -9.36
N TYR A 467 -13.35 50.30 -8.82
CA TYR A 467 -14.62 50.68 -9.43
C TYR A 467 -15.15 51.96 -8.82
N ALA A 468 -15.21 53.02 -9.63
CA ALA A 468 -15.77 54.31 -9.21
C ALA A 468 -17.32 54.27 -8.96
N ASN A 469 -17.99 53.30 -9.61
CA ASN A 469 -19.44 53.14 -9.48
C ASN A 469 -19.82 51.75 -8.93
N LYS A 470 -20.47 51.76 -7.76
CA LYS A 470 -20.90 50.51 -7.07
C LYS A 470 -21.86 49.63 -7.89
N ASN A 471 -22.78 50.27 -8.64
CA ASN A 471 -23.77 49.53 -9.44
C ASN A 471 -23.07 48.83 -10.64
N TYR A 472 -22.06 49.47 -11.23
CA TYR A 472 -21.25 48.86 -12.26
C TYR A 472 -20.43 47.71 -11.72
N PHE A 473 -19.84 47.84 -10.53
CA PHE A 473 -19.17 46.72 -9.83
C PHE A 473 -20.11 45.54 -9.62
N TYR A 474 -21.31 45.77 -9.03
CA TYR A 474 -22.26 44.69 -8.75
C TYR A 474 -22.66 43.95 -10.01
N ARG A 475 -22.93 44.69 -11.12
CA ARG A 475 -23.27 44.10 -12.39
C ARG A 475 -22.13 43.29 -12.96
N LYS A 476 -20.91 43.84 -13.01
CA LYS A 476 -19.72 43.15 -13.55
C LYS A 476 -19.33 41.93 -12.71
N PHE A 477 -19.44 42.02 -11.41
CA PHE A 477 -19.20 40.87 -10.52
C PHE A 477 -20.20 39.74 -10.83
N LYS A 478 -21.50 40.06 -10.95
CA LYS A 478 -22.54 39.09 -11.29
C LYS A 478 -22.35 38.51 -12.68
N ASP A 479 -21.99 39.36 -13.68
CA ASP A 479 -21.73 38.89 -15.04
C ASP A 479 -20.57 37.89 -15.11
N ILE A 480 -19.51 38.06 -14.29
CA ILE A 480 -18.32 37.25 -14.32
C ILE A 480 -18.44 36.02 -13.40
N VAL A 481 -19.10 36.15 -12.24
CA VAL A 481 -19.15 35.12 -11.19
C VAL A 481 -20.47 34.35 -11.20
N GLY A 482 -21.52 34.89 -11.83
CA GLY A 482 -22.86 34.29 -11.89
C GLY A 482 -23.79 34.71 -10.72
N ILE A 483 -23.23 35.18 -9.60
CA ILE A 483 -23.95 35.56 -8.38
C ILE A 483 -23.45 36.92 -7.90
N THR A 484 -24.23 37.55 -7.02
CA THR A 484 -23.88 38.87 -6.45
C THR A 484 -22.70 38.77 -5.46
N PRO A 485 -21.97 39.88 -5.19
CA PRO A 485 -20.91 39.90 -4.17
C PRO A 485 -21.41 39.48 -2.78
N SER A 486 -22.64 39.84 -2.40
CA SER A 486 -23.24 39.47 -1.13
C SER A 486 -23.60 37.99 -1.02
N GLU A 487 -24.06 37.38 -2.12
CA GLU A 487 -24.29 35.95 -2.22
C GLU A 487 -22.99 35.18 -2.20
N TRP A 488 -21.95 35.65 -2.91
CA TRP A 488 -20.62 35.06 -2.89
C TRP A 488 -20.05 34.99 -1.47
N ARG A 489 -20.16 36.08 -0.70
CA ARG A 489 -19.73 36.10 0.70
C ARG A 489 -20.46 35.07 1.54
N LYS A 490 -21.79 34.97 1.42
CA LYS A 490 -22.60 34.01 2.21
C LYS A 490 -22.26 32.55 1.92
N ILE A 491 -21.81 32.24 0.72
CA ILE A 491 -21.49 30.87 0.31
C ILE A 491 -20.09 30.47 0.78
N ASN A 492 -19.17 31.45 0.93
CA ASN A 492 -17.77 31.18 1.23
C ASN A 492 -17.33 31.58 2.65
N LEU A 493 -18.23 32.05 3.49
CA LEU A 493 -18.11 32.19 4.95
C LEU A 493 -18.87 31.11 5.68
#